data_cd87f94fd77376d826919fa5008c8e81
#
_entry.id   cd87f94fd77376d826919fa5008c8e81
#
_cell.length_a   1.000
_cell.length_b   1.000
_cell.length_c   1.000
_cell.angle_alpha   90.00
_cell.angle_beta   90.00
_cell.angle_gamma   90.00
#
_symmetry.space_group_name_H-M   'P 1'
#
loop_
_entity.id
_entity.type
_entity.pdbx_description
1 polymer ?
#
loop_
_entity_poly.entity_id
_entity_poly.type
_entity_poly.pdbx_seq_one_letter_code
_entity_poly.pdbx_strand_id
1 'polypeptide(L)'
;KLVDLNGEDLGLISWFAIHPVSMNNSNHFVNSDNMGYAAYLFEQEKNKGYLPGQGPFVAGFASSNLGDVSPNILGPHCVNTGESCDNDKSTCPNGGPSMCMASGPGQDMFESTHIIGRIIYQKAKELYASASQEVTGPVLAAHQWVNMTDVSVQLNATHTVKTCKPALGYSFAAGTIDGVSGLNITQGTTEGDPFWDTLRDQLLGKPSEEIVECQKPKPILLHSGELTIPHPWQPDIVDVQIVTVGSLAIAAIPGELTTMSGRRFREAIKKEFALYGMKDMTVVIAGLSNVYTHYITTYEEYQAQRYEAASTIYGPHTLSAYIQLFRDLAKAIATDTVANMSSGPEPPFFKNLIASLIPNIADRAPIGKHFGDVLQPAKPEYRVGEVVEVIFVGANPKNSAENQTHQTFLTVEKYEDSVADWQIMYNDASWETRFYWHKGILGLSNATIYWHIPDTAYPGIYRIRYFGHNRKQELLKPAVILAFEGISSPFEVVTT
;
A
#
# COMPACT_ATOMS: atom_id res chain seq x y z
N LYS A 1 -10.27 19.08 -5.79
CA LYS A 1 -9.96 19.61 -7.12
C LYS A 1 -8.90 20.69 -6.98
N LEU A 2 -7.85 20.61 -7.80
CA LEU A 2 -6.77 21.59 -7.90
C LEU A 2 -6.85 22.26 -9.27
N VAL A 3 -6.81 23.56 -9.27
CA VAL A 3 -6.82 24.39 -10.49
C VAL A 3 -5.73 25.46 -10.38
N ASP A 4 -5.19 25.89 -11.51
CA ASP A 4 -4.26 27.01 -11.54
C ASP A 4 -5.02 28.37 -11.49
N LEU A 5 -4.27 29.48 -11.52
CA LEU A 5 -4.83 30.84 -11.49
C LEU A 5 -5.64 31.20 -12.76
N ASN A 6 -5.49 30.46 -13.85
CA ASN A 6 -6.23 30.62 -15.08
C ASN A 6 -7.51 29.78 -15.15
N GLY A 7 -7.73 28.92 -14.12
CA GLY A 7 -8.83 27.98 -14.04
C GLY A 7 -8.58 26.64 -14.75
N GLU A 8 -7.34 26.37 -15.17
CA GLU A 8 -6.97 25.08 -15.78
C GLU A 8 -6.86 23.97 -14.74
N ASP A 9 -7.37 22.81 -15.08
CA ASP A 9 -7.39 21.64 -14.22
C ASP A 9 -5.96 21.06 -14.03
N LEU A 10 -5.42 21.08 -12.81
CA LEU A 10 -4.10 20.51 -12.48
C LEU A 10 -4.18 19.09 -11.93
N GLY A 11 -5.26 18.78 -11.17
CA GLY A 11 -5.39 17.49 -10.56
C GLY A 11 -6.48 17.40 -9.50
N LEU A 12 -6.47 16.25 -8.82
CA LEU A 12 -7.30 16.02 -7.64
C LEU A 12 -6.52 15.27 -6.56
N ILE A 13 -6.94 15.44 -5.31
CA ILE A 13 -6.62 14.55 -4.20
C ILE A 13 -7.96 14.08 -3.62
N SER A 14 -8.11 12.75 -3.51
CA SER A 14 -9.28 12.10 -2.91
C SER A 14 -8.83 11.23 -1.74
N TRP A 15 -9.55 11.29 -0.62
CA TRP A 15 -9.34 10.40 0.53
C TRP A 15 -10.51 9.44 0.61
N PHE A 16 -10.22 8.15 0.63
CA PHE A 16 -11.21 7.11 0.75
C PHE A 16 -10.74 5.98 1.67
N ALA A 17 -11.67 5.45 2.47
CA ALA A 17 -11.37 4.36 3.40
C ALA A 17 -11.63 3.02 2.70
N ILE A 18 -10.58 2.39 2.19
CA ILE A 18 -10.61 1.03 1.63
C ILE A 18 -9.20 0.45 1.61
N HIS A 19 -9.06 -0.83 1.94
CA HIS A 19 -7.80 -1.53 1.73
C HIS A 19 -7.54 -1.79 0.23
N PRO A 20 -6.33 -1.58 -0.27
CA PRO A 20 -5.95 -1.94 -1.64
C PRO A 20 -5.57 -3.43 -1.73
N VAL A 21 -6.54 -4.32 -1.46
CA VAL A 21 -6.39 -5.77 -1.41
C VAL A 21 -7.48 -6.49 -2.21
N SER A 22 -7.94 -5.89 -3.32
CA SER A 22 -8.75 -6.57 -4.32
C SER A 22 -7.95 -7.69 -5.00
N MET A 23 -6.65 -7.50 -5.17
CA MET A 23 -5.72 -8.54 -5.57
C MET A 23 -5.22 -9.30 -4.34
N ASN A 24 -5.30 -10.62 -4.38
CA ASN A 24 -4.86 -11.48 -3.29
C ASN A 24 -3.36 -11.78 -3.34
N ASN A 25 -2.85 -12.51 -2.35
CA ASN A 25 -1.45 -12.86 -2.20
C ASN A 25 -0.87 -13.80 -3.27
N SER A 26 -1.69 -14.33 -4.19
CA SER A 26 -1.22 -15.07 -5.36
C SER A 26 -0.78 -14.15 -6.51
N ASN A 27 -1.06 -12.86 -6.42
CA ASN A 27 -0.55 -11.88 -7.36
C ASN A 27 0.94 -11.61 -7.12
N HIS A 28 1.77 -11.89 -8.12
CA HIS A 28 3.21 -11.67 -8.10
C HIS A 28 3.64 -10.39 -8.86
N PHE A 29 2.69 -9.63 -9.37
CA PHE A 29 2.96 -8.35 -10.05
C PHE A 29 2.98 -7.20 -9.04
N VAL A 30 3.84 -6.22 -9.28
CA VAL A 30 3.77 -4.92 -8.60
C VAL A 30 2.64 -4.12 -9.23
N ASN A 31 1.68 -3.71 -8.41
CA ASN A 31 0.55 -2.91 -8.87
C ASN A 31 0.03 -2.04 -7.72
N SER A 32 -0.81 -1.09 -8.03
CA SER A 32 -1.42 -0.16 -7.06
C SER A 32 -2.88 -0.51 -6.73
N ASP A 33 -3.33 -1.72 -7.08
CA ASP A 33 -4.65 -2.28 -6.79
C ASP A 33 -5.83 -1.35 -7.16
N ASN A 34 -6.93 -1.40 -6.42
CA ASN A 34 -8.17 -0.68 -6.71
C ASN A 34 -8.01 0.85 -6.69
N MET A 35 -7.28 1.40 -5.73
CA MET A 35 -7.04 2.84 -5.61
C MET A 35 -6.18 3.37 -6.76
N GLY A 36 -5.12 2.64 -7.10
CA GLY A 36 -4.28 2.97 -8.26
C GLY A 36 -5.01 2.80 -9.58
N TYR A 37 -5.90 1.81 -9.70
CA TYR A 37 -6.72 1.68 -10.89
C TYR A 37 -7.72 2.85 -11.04
N ALA A 38 -8.29 3.35 -9.93
CA ALA A 38 -9.11 4.56 -9.95
C ALA A 38 -8.33 5.80 -10.42
N ALA A 39 -7.08 5.95 -9.94
CA ALA A 39 -6.18 7.01 -10.39
C ALA A 39 -5.87 6.91 -11.89
N TYR A 40 -5.52 5.70 -12.33
CA TYR A 40 -5.28 5.38 -13.74
C TYR A 40 -6.45 5.79 -14.64
N LEU A 41 -7.68 5.39 -14.29
CA LEU A 41 -8.88 5.74 -15.07
C LEU A 41 -9.11 7.25 -15.14
N PHE A 42 -8.90 7.96 -14.03
CA PHE A 42 -9.11 9.41 -13.99
C PHE A 42 -8.08 10.14 -14.83
N GLU A 43 -6.82 9.75 -14.73
CA GLU A 43 -5.73 10.34 -15.52
C GLU A 43 -5.88 10.04 -17.01
N GLN A 44 -6.27 8.79 -17.38
CA GLN A 44 -6.52 8.46 -18.80
C GLN A 44 -7.67 9.28 -19.40
N GLU A 45 -8.70 9.62 -18.63
CA GLU A 45 -9.77 10.48 -19.11
C GLU A 45 -9.30 11.93 -19.34
N LYS A 46 -8.45 12.46 -18.45
CA LYS A 46 -7.98 13.85 -18.48
C LYS A 46 -6.78 14.05 -19.41
N ASN A 47 -5.90 13.09 -19.49
CA ASN A 47 -4.64 13.15 -20.23
C ASN A 47 -4.73 12.45 -21.60
N LYS A 48 -5.73 12.79 -22.41
CA LYS A 48 -5.90 12.19 -23.74
C LYS A 48 -4.65 12.40 -24.61
N GLY A 49 -4.16 11.33 -25.21
CA GLY A 49 -2.99 11.35 -26.08
C GLY A 49 -1.64 11.19 -25.34
N TYR A 50 -1.66 11.04 -24.01
CA TYR A 50 -0.48 10.72 -23.23
C TYR A 50 -0.50 9.25 -22.81
N LEU A 51 0.69 8.66 -22.69
CA LEU A 51 0.84 7.36 -22.03
C LEU A 51 0.54 7.48 -20.53
N PRO A 52 0.12 6.38 -19.87
CA PRO A 52 -0.13 6.38 -18.43
C PRO A 52 1.05 6.95 -17.63
N GLY A 53 0.77 7.83 -16.68
CA GLY A 53 1.76 8.48 -15.83
C GLY A 53 2.56 9.62 -16.46
N GLN A 54 2.26 10.00 -17.70
CA GLN A 54 3.04 11.02 -18.44
C GLN A 54 2.28 12.34 -18.69
N GLY A 55 0.99 12.37 -18.46
CA GLY A 55 0.19 13.59 -18.70
C GLY A 55 0.35 14.65 -17.61
N PRO A 56 -0.07 15.90 -17.88
CA PRO A 56 0.04 17.01 -16.93
C PRO A 56 -0.96 16.95 -15.76
N PHE A 57 -2.10 16.27 -15.93
CA PHE A 57 -3.09 16.12 -14.87
C PHE A 57 -2.73 14.94 -13.97
N VAL A 58 -2.77 15.15 -12.64
CA VAL A 58 -2.46 14.11 -11.64
C VAL A 58 -3.68 13.81 -10.79
N ALA A 59 -4.00 12.51 -10.64
CA ALA A 59 -5.07 12.02 -9.77
C ALA A 59 -4.48 11.26 -8.58
N GLY A 60 -4.50 11.88 -7.40
CA GLY A 60 -4.08 11.26 -6.15
C GLY A 60 -5.26 10.63 -5.41
N PHE A 61 -5.20 9.32 -5.16
CA PHE A 61 -6.15 8.61 -4.31
C PHE A 61 -5.44 8.15 -3.04
N ALA A 62 -5.77 8.77 -1.92
CA ALA A 62 -5.12 8.59 -0.64
C ALA A 62 -5.98 7.78 0.33
N SER A 63 -5.35 7.01 1.18
CA SER A 63 -6.01 6.25 2.24
C SER A 63 -6.50 7.15 3.36
N SER A 64 -7.68 6.84 3.90
CA SER A 64 -8.25 7.46 5.09
C SER A 64 -8.24 6.45 6.26
N ASN A 65 -9.33 6.31 7.00
CA ASN A 65 -9.48 5.37 8.12
C ASN A 65 -9.90 3.98 7.62
N LEU A 66 -8.97 3.27 7.01
CA LEU A 66 -9.22 2.02 6.26
C LEU A 66 -9.05 0.73 7.08
N GLY A 67 -8.64 0.82 8.36
CA GLY A 67 -8.16 -0.33 9.13
C GLY A 67 -9.06 -1.57 9.12
N ASP A 68 -10.37 -1.41 9.07
CA ASP A 68 -11.37 -2.49 9.04
C ASP A 68 -12.25 -2.47 7.76
N VAL A 69 -11.76 -1.87 6.66
CA VAL A 69 -12.54 -1.71 5.42
C VAL A 69 -11.95 -2.53 4.28
N SER A 70 -12.61 -3.62 3.94
CA SER A 70 -12.21 -4.53 2.87
C SER A 70 -12.90 -4.22 1.54
N PRO A 71 -12.22 -4.39 0.38
CA PRO A 71 -12.84 -4.38 -0.95
C PRO A 71 -13.53 -5.70 -1.31
N ASN A 72 -13.35 -6.76 -0.50
CA ASN A 72 -13.87 -8.09 -0.76
C ASN A 72 -15.31 -8.20 -0.26
N ILE A 73 -16.21 -7.48 -0.93
CA ILE A 73 -17.57 -7.14 -0.51
C ILE A 73 -18.58 -8.31 -0.54
N LEU A 74 -18.21 -9.47 -1.10
CA LEU A 74 -19.03 -10.66 -0.99
C LEU A 74 -18.94 -11.31 0.41
N GLY A 75 -18.00 -10.83 1.23
CA GLY A 75 -17.82 -11.26 2.62
C GLY A 75 -17.11 -12.61 2.76
N PRO A 76 -16.88 -13.04 4.02
CA PRO A 76 -16.14 -14.26 4.31
C PRO A 76 -16.98 -15.51 4.13
N HIS A 77 -16.41 -16.50 3.42
CA HIS A 77 -17.00 -17.81 3.20
C HIS A 77 -15.93 -18.90 3.19
N CYS A 78 -16.34 -20.09 3.50
CA CYS A 78 -15.48 -21.27 3.46
C CYS A 78 -15.22 -21.66 2.00
N VAL A 79 -13.98 -21.58 1.55
CA VAL A 79 -13.61 -21.84 0.14
C VAL A 79 -13.89 -23.28 -0.30
N ASN A 80 -14.02 -24.22 0.63
CA ASN A 80 -14.31 -25.63 0.37
C ASN A 80 -15.80 -26.00 0.41
N THR A 81 -16.66 -25.21 1.07
CA THR A 81 -18.10 -25.53 1.21
C THR A 81 -19.03 -24.43 0.73
N GLY A 82 -18.52 -23.18 0.62
CA GLY A 82 -19.32 -21.99 0.30
C GLY A 82 -20.15 -21.46 1.48
N GLU A 83 -20.09 -22.10 2.66
CA GLU A 83 -20.80 -21.63 3.86
C GLU A 83 -20.18 -20.34 4.40
N SER A 84 -21.00 -19.46 5.00
CA SER A 84 -20.51 -18.27 5.67
C SER A 84 -19.60 -18.63 6.83
N CYS A 85 -18.47 -17.96 6.95
CA CYS A 85 -17.57 -18.01 8.10
C CYS A 85 -17.44 -16.64 8.80
N ASP A 86 -18.45 -15.79 8.65
CA ASP A 86 -18.59 -14.53 9.39
C ASP A 86 -18.98 -14.80 10.84
N ASN A 87 -17.99 -15.19 11.62
CA ASN A 87 -18.12 -15.50 13.04
C ASN A 87 -16.93 -14.92 13.84
N ASP A 88 -17.05 -14.92 15.15
CA ASP A 88 -16.06 -14.26 16.05
C ASP A 88 -14.62 -14.76 15.85
N LYS A 89 -14.45 -15.98 15.38
CA LYS A 89 -13.14 -16.61 15.15
C LYS A 89 -12.70 -16.62 13.69
N SER A 90 -13.55 -16.16 12.76
CA SER A 90 -13.32 -16.24 11.31
C SER A 90 -12.81 -17.62 10.90
N THR A 91 -13.59 -18.65 11.20
CA THR A 91 -13.19 -20.04 11.01
C THR A 91 -14.30 -20.90 10.42
N CYS A 92 -13.92 -21.89 9.62
CA CYS A 92 -14.80 -22.86 8.99
C CYS A 92 -14.91 -24.15 9.81
N PRO A 93 -16.08 -24.81 9.82
CA PRO A 93 -16.25 -26.11 10.49
C PRO A 93 -15.28 -27.18 9.97
N ASN A 94 -15.02 -27.15 8.66
CA ASN A 94 -14.09 -28.06 7.99
C ASN A 94 -12.87 -27.27 7.48
N GLY A 95 -11.70 -27.55 8.04
CA GLY A 95 -10.43 -26.95 7.63
C GLY A 95 -10.00 -25.70 8.39
N GLY A 96 -10.81 -25.24 9.36
CA GLY A 96 -10.42 -24.18 10.28
C GLY A 96 -10.28 -22.79 9.67
N PRO A 97 -9.42 -21.92 10.26
CA PRO A 97 -9.30 -20.53 9.82
C PRO A 97 -8.73 -20.38 8.41
N SER A 98 -7.87 -21.30 7.95
CA SER A 98 -7.26 -21.21 6.63
C SER A 98 -8.24 -21.36 5.45
N MET A 99 -9.46 -21.83 5.71
CA MET A 99 -10.53 -21.99 4.72
C MET A 99 -11.47 -20.77 4.67
N CYS A 100 -11.39 -19.85 5.63
CA CYS A 100 -12.29 -18.70 5.73
C CYS A 100 -11.69 -17.50 4.98
N MET A 101 -12.18 -17.23 3.76
CA MET A 101 -11.70 -16.13 2.93
C MET A 101 -12.85 -15.27 2.42
N ALA A 102 -12.64 -13.97 2.39
CA ALA A 102 -13.51 -13.04 1.70
C ALA A 102 -13.15 -12.97 0.21
N SER A 103 -14.14 -12.68 -0.62
CA SER A 103 -13.96 -12.51 -2.05
C SER A 103 -14.52 -11.19 -2.56
N GLY A 104 -13.87 -10.67 -3.61
CA GLY A 104 -14.30 -9.49 -4.34
C GLY A 104 -15.48 -9.79 -5.26
N PRO A 105 -16.08 -8.75 -5.89
CA PRO A 105 -17.27 -8.87 -6.73
C PRO A 105 -17.02 -9.50 -8.10
N GLY A 106 -15.78 -9.61 -8.56
CA GLY A 106 -15.41 -10.18 -9.86
C GLY A 106 -15.20 -11.69 -9.82
N GLN A 107 -15.06 -12.30 -11.00
CA GLN A 107 -14.77 -13.73 -11.14
C GLN A 107 -13.33 -14.07 -10.71
N ASP A 108 -12.44 -13.08 -10.79
CA ASP A 108 -11.07 -13.17 -10.31
C ASP A 108 -10.62 -11.86 -9.64
N MET A 109 -9.38 -11.84 -9.17
CA MET A 109 -8.81 -10.67 -8.49
C MET A 109 -8.62 -9.46 -9.42
N PHE A 110 -8.37 -9.67 -10.72
CA PHE A 110 -8.20 -8.57 -11.68
C PHE A 110 -9.54 -7.92 -12.00
N GLU A 111 -10.57 -8.71 -12.22
CA GLU A 111 -11.94 -8.21 -12.43
C GLU A 111 -12.46 -7.51 -11.17
N SER A 112 -12.20 -8.06 -9.98
CA SER A 112 -12.54 -7.41 -8.70
C SER A 112 -11.86 -6.05 -8.55
N THR A 113 -10.57 -5.95 -8.88
CA THR A 113 -9.81 -4.68 -8.88
C THR A 113 -10.43 -3.68 -9.87
N HIS A 114 -10.76 -4.14 -11.06
CA HIS A 114 -11.42 -3.33 -12.08
C HIS A 114 -12.77 -2.77 -11.61
N ILE A 115 -13.64 -3.63 -11.04
CA ILE A 115 -14.97 -3.23 -10.57
C ILE A 115 -14.87 -2.21 -9.43
N ILE A 116 -14.10 -2.53 -8.39
CA ILE A 116 -13.94 -1.65 -7.21
C ILE A 116 -13.27 -0.34 -7.60
N GLY A 117 -12.15 -0.37 -8.33
CA GLY A 117 -11.47 0.84 -8.77
C GLY A 117 -12.32 1.73 -9.65
N ARG A 118 -13.16 1.13 -10.53
CA ARG A 118 -14.11 1.87 -11.37
C ARG A 118 -15.20 2.56 -10.56
N ILE A 119 -15.72 1.93 -9.52
CA ILE A 119 -16.72 2.54 -8.62
C ILE A 119 -16.10 3.75 -7.90
N ILE A 120 -14.87 3.60 -7.37
CA ILE A 120 -14.12 4.68 -6.71
C ILE A 120 -13.90 5.84 -7.70
N TYR A 121 -13.41 5.55 -8.91
CA TYR A 121 -13.23 6.54 -9.98
C TYR A 121 -14.53 7.28 -10.32
N GLN A 122 -15.63 6.56 -10.51
CA GLN A 122 -16.93 7.16 -10.85
C GLN A 122 -17.37 8.14 -9.76
N LYS A 123 -17.24 7.74 -8.47
CA LYS A 123 -17.61 8.61 -7.35
C LYS A 123 -16.71 9.82 -7.25
N ALA A 124 -15.40 9.65 -7.44
CA ALA A 124 -14.47 10.79 -7.48
C ALA A 124 -14.78 11.75 -8.62
N LYS A 125 -15.18 11.24 -9.79
CA LYS A 125 -15.60 12.03 -10.94
C LYS A 125 -16.85 12.86 -10.66
N GLU A 126 -17.88 12.28 -10.03
CA GLU A 126 -19.07 13.00 -9.59
C GLU A 126 -18.70 14.15 -8.64
N LEU A 127 -17.89 13.86 -7.61
CA LEU A 127 -17.43 14.86 -6.65
C LEU A 127 -16.59 15.95 -7.31
N TYR A 128 -15.72 15.57 -8.23
CA TYR A 128 -14.89 16.51 -8.99
C TYR A 128 -15.73 17.48 -9.82
N ALA A 129 -16.77 16.97 -10.49
CA ALA A 129 -17.67 17.79 -11.32
C ALA A 129 -18.55 18.72 -10.47
N SER A 130 -18.94 18.31 -9.27
CA SER A 130 -19.80 19.08 -8.35
C SER A 130 -19.01 19.98 -7.37
N ALA A 131 -17.67 19.89 -7.36
CA ALA A 131 -16.83 20.67 -6.46
C ALA A 131 -16.92 22.17 -6.79
N SER A 132 -17.63 22.93 -5.94
CA SER A 132 -17.88 24.36 -6.10
C SER A 132 -17.45 25.21 -4.91
N GLN A 133 -17.19 24.57 -3.75
CA GLN A 133 -16.72 25.27 -2.57
C GLN A 133 -15.23 25.54 -2.70
N GLU A 134 -14.86 26.78 -2.87
CA GLU A 134 -13.47 27.21 -2.90
C GLU A 134 -12.86 27.14 -1.49
N VAL A 135 -11.66 26.56 -1.38
CA VAL A 135 -10.90 26.54 -0.13
C VAL A 135 -9.87 27.65 -0.17
N THR A 136 -10.10 28.69 0.62
CA THR A 136 -9.24 29.88 0.71
C THR A 136 -8.78 30.10 2.13
N GLY A 137 -7.67 30.80 2.31
CA GLY A 137 -7.12 31.16 3.60
C GLY A 137 -5.66 30.72 3.78
N PRO A 138 -5.08 30.92 4.97
CA PRO A 138 -3.69 30.62 5.21
C PRO A 138 -3.38 29.12 5.14
N VAL A 139 -2.16 28.80 4.73
CA VAL A 139 -1.58 27.46 4.83
C VAL A 139 -0.77 27.42 6.12
N LEU A 140 -1.20 26.58 7.07
CA LEU A 140 -0.54 26.42 8.36
C LEU A 140 -0.21 24.93 8.57
N ALA A 141 0.80 24.65 9.38
CA ALA A 141 1.18 23.29 9.73
C ALA A 141 1.66 23.22 11.17
N ALA A 142 1.31 22.13 11.86
CA ALA A 142 1.91 21.76 13.14
C ALA A 142 2.41 20.32 13.05
N HIS A 143 3.62 20.09 13.53
CA HIS A 143 4.30 18.81 13.53
C HIS A 143 5.04 18.57 14.84
N GLN A 144 5.05 17.33 15.30
CA GLN A 144 5.82 16.92 16.46
C GLN A 144 6.26 15.47 16.30
N TRP A 145 7.47 15.15 16.71
CA TRP A 145 7.87 13.77 16.98
C TRP A 145 7.47 13.37 18.40
N VAL A 146 6.94 12.18 18.55
CA VAL A 146 6.42 11.67 19.82
C VAL A 146 6.94 10.27 20.09
N ASN A 147 7.48 10.05 21.29
CA ASN A 147 7.75 8.70 21.77
C ASN A 147 6.42 8.05 22.18
N MET A 148 5.87 7.21 21.28
CA MET A 148 4.59 6.54 21.49
C MET A 148 4.63 5.41 22.51
N THR A 149 5.82 5.01 22.99
CA THR A 149 5.93 3.94 24.00
C THR A 149 5.69 4.41 25.43
N ASP A 150 5.56 5.71 25.68
CA ASP A 150 5.43 6.29 27.01
C ASP A 150 4.60 7.59 27.01
N VAL A 151 3.51 7.62 26.25
CA VAL A 151 2.59 8.77 26.26
C VAL A 151 1.65 8.65 27.47
N SER A 152 1.66 9.67 28.35
CA SER A 152 0.66 9.80 29.41
C SER A 152 -0.65 10.33 28.86
N VAL A 153 -1.71 9.56 29.02
CA VAL A 153 -3.06 9.86 28.51
C VAL A 153 -4.00 10.14 29.66
N GLN A 154 -4.56 11.33 29.64
CA GLN A 154 -5.58 11.73 30.64
C GLN A 154 -6.96 11.26 30.18
N LEU A 155 -7.48 10.20 30.79
CA LEU A 155 -8.82 9.66 30.47
C LEU A 155 -9.94 10.50 31.12
N ASN A 156 -9.72 10.99 32.34
CA ASN A 156 -10.60 11.89 33.04
C ASN A 156 -9.81 12.65 34.14
N ALA A 157 -10.49 13.48 34.94
CA ALA A 157 -9.84 14.36 35.94
C ALA A 157 -8.95 13.62 36.97
N THR A 158 -9.20 12.34 37.22
CA THR A 158 -8.51 11.54 38.26
C THR A 158 -7.79 10.31 37.74
N HIS A 159 -7.91 9.99 36.43
CA HIS A 159 -7.38 8.76 35.89
C HIS A 159 -6.47 9.01 34.69
N THR A 160 -5.20 8.71 34.88
CA THR A 160 -4.17 8.78 33.84
C THR A 160 -3.66 7.38 33.54
N VAL A 161 -3.48 7.06 32.27
CA VAL A 161 -2.92 5.80 31.78
C VAL A 161 -1.73 6.11 30.86
N LYS A 162 -1.01 5.07 30.46
CA LYS A 162 0.11 5.21 29.53
C LYS A 162 -0.08 4.30 28.31
N THR A 163 0.56 4.68 27.23
CA THR A 163 0.80 3.78 26.09
C THR A 163 1.89 2.77 26.43
N CYS A 164 2.04 1.74 25.61
CA CYS A 164 2.89 0.60 25.85
C CYS A 164 4.02 0.51 24.82
N LYS A 165 5.10 -0.17 25.16
CA LYS A 165 6.05 -0.65 24.15
C LYS A 165 5.33 -1.54 23.13
N PRO A 166 5.75 -1.52 21.85
CA PRO A 166 5.10 -2.26 20.78
C PRO A 166 5.02 -3.77 21.03
N ALA A 167 3.84 -4.33 20.80
CA ALA A 167 3.65 -5.78 20.79
C ALA A 167 2.55 -6.19 19.81
N LEU A 168 2.72 -7.37 19.20
CA LEU A 168 1.74 -8.01 18.31
C LEU A 168 1.13 -9.22 18.99
N GLY A 169 -0.19 -9.33 18.93
CA GLY A 169 -0.96 -10.43 19.51
C GLY A 169 -1.08 -11.64 18.58
N TYR A 170 -1.67 -12.71 19.07
CA TYR A 170 -1.85 -13.94 18.31
C TYR A 170 -2.70 -13.75 17.05
N SER A 171 -3.79 -12.98 17.15
CA SER A 171 -4.68 -12.74 16.01
C SER A 171 -4.02 -11.97 14.86
N PHE A 172 -2.90 -11.26 15.10
CA PHE A 172 -2.06 -10.73 14.02
C PHE A 172 -1.53 -11.86 13.13
N ALA A 173 -1.04 -12.96 13.72
CA ALA A 173 -0.53 -14.10 12.97
C ALA A 173 -1.62 -14.97 12.34
N ALA A 174 -2.87 -14.80 12.73
CA ALA A 174 -4.01 -15.43 12.04
C ALA A 174 -4.22 -14.87 10.62
N GLY A 175 -3.78 -13.65 10.36
CA GLY A 175 -4.12 -12.90 9.16
C GLY A 175 -5.54 -12.35 9.20
N THR A 176 -6.01 -11.81 8.07
CA THR A 176 -7.38 -11.34 7.90
C THR A 176 -8.18 -12.27 7.01
N ILE A 177 -9.48 -12.03 6.89
CA ILE A 177 -10.32 -12.70 5.89
C ILE A 177 -9.92 -12.38 4.43
N ASP A 178 -9.16 -11.30 4.22
CA ASP A 178 -8.63 -10.92 2.91
C ASP A 178 -7.30 -11.64 2.56
N GLY A 179 -6.65 -12.19 3.57
CA GLY A 179 -5.39 -12.92 3.43
C GLY A 179 -5.11 -13.74 4.68
N VAL A 180 -5.59 -14.97 4.70
CA VAL A 180 -5.44 -15.89 5.84
C VAL A 180 -4.01 -16.42 5.95
N SER A 181 -3.57 -16.63 7.19
CA SER A 181 -2.32 -17.30 7.50
C SER A 181 -2.44 -18.83 7.36
N GLY A 182 -1.34 -19.48 7.01
CA GLY A 182 -1.24 -20.95 7.08
C GLY A 182 -1.08 -21.50 8.52
N LEU A 183 -1.02 -20.62 9.52
CA LEU A 183 -0.94 -21.00 10.93
C LEU A 183 -2.35 -21.31 11.46
N ASN A 184 -2.48 -22.32 12.31
CA ASN A 184 -3.76 -22.67 12.93
C ASN A 184 -4.04 -21.75 14.14
N ILE A 185 -4.12 -20.43 13.89
CA ILE A 185 -4.45 -19.39 14.86
C ILE A 185 -5.73 -18.70 14.40
N THR A 186 -6.65 -18.45 15.31
CA THR A 186 -7.94 -17.83 15.01
C THR A 186 -7.97 -16.36 15.38
N GLN A 187 -8.90 -15.61 14.76
CA GLN A 187 -9.27 -14.27 15.19
C GLN A 187 -9.87 -14.28 16.62
N GLY A 188 -9.81 -13.14 17.32
CA GLY A 188 -10.40 -13.00 18.65
C GLY A 188 -9.71 -13.87 19.71
N THR A 189 -8.41 -14.15 19.55
CA THR A 189 -7.62 -14.93 20.52
C THR A 189 -7.19 -14.03 21.67
N THR A 190 -7.69 -14.31 22.88
CA THR A 190 -7.43 -13.56 24.13
C THR A 190 -6.57 -14.32 25.12
N GLU A 191 -6.18 -15.55 24.79
CA GLU A 191 -5.32 -16.40 25.59
C GLU A 191 -4.11 -16.84 24.77
N GLY A 192 -2.94 -17.00 25.43
CA GLY A 192 -1.72 -17.50 24.79
C GLY A 192 -1.83 -19.00 24.50
N ASP A 193 -1.01 -19.47 23.58
CA ASP A 193 -0.86 -20.88 23.23
C ASP A 193 0.49 -21.39 23.76
N PRO A 194 0.53 -22.46 24.61
CA PRO A 194 1.76 -22.93 25.22
C PRO A 194 2.86 -23.36 24.22
N PHE A 195 2.48 -23.87 23.05
CA PHE A 195 3.44 -24.24 22.01
C PHE A 195 4.10 -22.99 21.41
N TRP A 196 3.31 -22.02 20.99
CA TRP A 196 3.80 -20.79 20.40
C TRP A 196 4.54 -19.92 21.42
N ASP A 197 4.08 -19.86 22.67
CA ASP A 197 4.77 -19.17 23.76
C ASP A 197 6.15 -19.78 24.00
N THR A 198 6.26 -21.11 24.06
CA THR A 198 7.54 -21.80 24.23
C THR A 198 8.49 -21.53 23.06
N LEU A 199 8.00 -21.60 21.84
CA LEU A 199 8.79 -21.34 20.64
C LEU A 199 9.30 -19.88 20.61
N ARG A 200 8.44 -18.91 20.90
CA ARG A 200 8.82 -17.51 21.04
C ARG A 200 9.91 -17.32 22.09
N ASP A 201 9.69 -17.86 23.29
CA ASP A 201 10.60 -17.70 24.43
C ASP A 201 12.00 -18.28 24.13
N GLN A 202 12.07 -19.37 23.37
CA GLN A 202 13.34 -19.99 22.94
C GLN A 202 14.05 -19.17 21.84
N LEU A 203 13.31 -18.59 20.92
CA LEU A 203 13.89 -17.88 19.76
C LEU A 203 14.18 -16.40 20.03
N LEU A 204 13.30 -15.73 20.75
CA LEU A 204 13.29 -14.27 20.90
C LEU A 204 13.46 -13.81 22.36
N GLY A 205 13.38 -14.73 23.31
CA GLY A 205 13.30 -14.42 24.73
C GLY A 205 11.86 -14.20 25.22
N LYS A 206 11.70 -14.21 26.53
CA LYS A 206 10.41 -14.00 27.18
C LYS A 206 10.09 -12.51 27.24
N PRO A 207 8.84 -12.08 26.91
CA PRO A 207 8.42 -10.69 27.12
C PRO A 207 8.49 -10.29 28.58
N SER A 208 8.84 -9.03 28.86
CA SER A 208 8.88 -8.50 30.22
C SER A 208 7.48 -8.48 30.84
N GLU A 209 7.40 -8.54 32.19
CA GLU A 209 6.13 -8.43 32.90
C GLU A 209 5.46 -7.07 32.63
N GLU A 210 6.25 -6.01 32.46
CA GLU A 210 5.79 -4.66 32.16
C GLU A 210 4.98 -4.61 30.84
N ILE A 211 5.53 -5.19 29.74
CA ILE A 211 4.84 -5.17 28.45
C ILE A 211 3.59 -6.08 28.48
N VAL A 212 3.66 -7.22 29.18
CA VAL A 212 2.53 -8.14 29.32
C VAL A 212 1.36 -7.44 30.04
N GLU A 213 1.64 -6.76 31.14
CA GLU A 213 0.61 -6.05 31.91
C GLU A 213 0.03 -4.88 31.12
N CYS A 214 0.89 -4.09 30.48
CA CYS A 214 0.49 -2.92 29.70
C CYS A 214 -0.42 -3.28 28.53
N GLN A 215 -0.13 -4.37 27.83
CA GLN A 215 -0.83 -4.81 26.60
C GLN A 215 -2.13 -5.60 26.86
N LYS A 216 -2.50 -5.86 28.13
CA LYS A 216 -3.73 -6.61 28.44
C LYS A 216 -4.98 -6.00 27.76
N PRO A 217 -5.90 -6.85 27.25
CA PRO A 217 -5.98 -8.31 27.31
C PRO A 217 -5.22 -9.03 26.16
N LYS A 218 -4.38 -8.36 25.40
CA LYS A 218 -3.63 -8.93 24.29
C LYS A 218 -2.67 -10.03 24.77
N PRO A 219 -2.82 -11.31 24.36
CA PRO A 219 -1.78 -12.31 24.52
C PRO A 219 -0.67 -12.00 23.53
N ILE A 220 0.55 -11.79 24.02
CA ILE A 220 1.67 -11.35 23.19
C ILE A 220 2.27 -12.54 22.44
N LEU A 221 2.21 -12.50 21.10
CA LEU A 221 2.97 -13.41 20.25
C LEU A 221 4.38 -12.87 20.00
N LEU A 222 4.51 -11.56 19.67
CA LEU A 222 5.79 -10.91 19.42
C LEU A 222 5.90 -9.63 20.25
N HIS A 223 6.86 -9.57 21.17
CA HIS A 223 7.19 -8.38 21.96
C HIS A 223 8.14 -7.46 21.19
N SER A 224 7.67 -7.03 20.01
CA SER A 224 8.49 -6.37 18.98
C SER A 224 9.16 -5.07 19.44
N GLY A 225 8.63 -4.38 20.46
CA GLY A 225 9.22 -3.19 21.06
C GLY A 225 10.42 -3.47 22.00
N GLU A 226 10.69 -4.72 22.32
CA GLU A 226 11.86 -5.13 23.09
C GLU A 226 12.93 -5.78 22.20
N LEU A 227 12.64 -6.00 20.91
CA LEU A 227 13.54 -6.62 19.94
C LEU A 227 14.30 -5.53 19.18
N THR A 228 15.64 -5.51 19.38
CA THR A 228 16.50 -4.45 18.84
C THR A 228 17.61 -4.97 17.92
N ILE A 229 17.68 -6.28 17.67
CA ILE A 229 18.72 -6.91 16.84
C ILE A 229 18.11 -7.40 15.53
N PRO A 230 18.67 -7.05 14.35
CA PRO A 230 19.86 -6.20 14.09
C PRO A 230 19.60 -4.70 14.29
N HIS A 231 18.36 -4.28 14.41
CA HIS A 231 17.88 -2.92 14.67
C HIS A 231 16.48 -3.00 15.29
N PRO A 232 15.95 -1.93 15.90
CA PRO A 232 14.59 -1.95 16.45
C PRO A 232 13.56 -2.45 15.42
N TRP A 233 12.70 -3.36 15.84
CA TRP A 233 11.71 -3.98 14.94
C TRP A 233 10.50 -3.09 14.70
N GLN A 234 10.22 -2.18 15.64
CA GLN A 234 9.11 -1.24 15.57
C GLN A 234 9.60 0.17 15.93
N PRO A 235 8.96 1.22 15.40
CA PRO A 235 9.29 2.58 15.78
C PRO A 235 8.78 2.91 17.19
N ASP A 236 9.65 3.52 18.00
CA ASP A 236 9.25 4.14 19.28
C ASP A 236 8.78 5.57 19.04
N ILE A 237 9.47 6.29 18.14
CA ILE A 237 9.22 7.69 17.82
C ILE A 237 8.51 7.78 16.48
N VAL A 238 7.41 8.51 16.48
CA VAL A 238 6.54 8.69 15.31
C VAL A 238 6.24 10.15 15.04
N ASP A 239 5.84 10.44 13.80
CA ASP A 239 5.37 11.76 13.40
C ASP A 239 3.88 11.91 13.70
N VAL A 240 3.49 13.05 14.27
CA VAL A 240 2.10 13.51 14.32
C VAL A 240 2.02 14.90 13.70
N GLN A 241 1.09 15.10 12.75
CA GLN A 241 1.03 16.39 12.05
C GLN A 241 -0.36 16.72 11.53
N ILE A 242 -0.67 18.02 11.54
CA ILE A 242 -1.83 18.60 10.87
C ILE A 242 -1.34 19.68 9.93
N VAL A 243 -1.84 19.63 8.69
CA VAL A 243 -1.68 20.71 7.71
C VAL A 243 -3.06 21.30 7.44
N THR A 244 -3.18 22.62 7.45
CA THR A 244 -4.43 23.31 7.08
C THR A 244 -4.24 24.15 5.85
N VAL A 245 -5.29 24.20 5.01
CA VAL A 245 -5.46 25.15 3.93
C VAL A 245 -6.82 25.80 4.16
N GLY A 246 -6.83 27.03 4.65
CA GLY A 246 -8.07 27.69 5.07
C GLY A 246 -8.90 26.81 6.01
N SER A 247 -10.12 26.44 5.60
CA SER A 247 -11.04 25.60 6.38
C SER A 247 -10.83 24.09 6.21
N LEU A 248 -9.88 23.64 5.42
CA LEU A 248 -9.51 22.23 5.28
C LEU A 248 -8.36 21.88 6.21
N ALA A 249 -8.53 20.89 7.07
CA ALA A 249 -7.47 20.30 7.90
C ALA A 249 -7.18 18.86 7.47
N ILE A 250 -5.92 18.57 7.18
CA ILE A 250 -5.41 17.25 6.83
C ILE A 250 -4.65 16.73 8.06
N ALA A 251 -5.22 15.73 8.73
CA ALA A 251 -4.63 15.07 9.89
C ALA A 251 -3.87 13.82 9.42
N ALA A 252 -2.54 13.93 9.38
CA ALA A 252 -1.66 12.85 8.91
C ALA A 252 -1.24 11.97 10.09
N ILE A 253 -1.69 10.71 10.08
CA ILE A 253 -1.48 9.75 11.16
C ILE A 253 -0.69 8.52 10.64
N PRO A 254 0.28 8.00 11.42
CA PRO A 254 1.20 6.96 10.95
C PRO A 254 0.66 5.53 11.07
N GLY A 255 -0.65 5.33 10.99
CA GLY A 255 -1.25 4.00 11.15
C GLY A 255 -2.64 3.90 10.52
N GLU A 256 -3.24 2.73 10.71
CA GLU A 256 -4.53 2.35 10.15
C GLU A 256 -5.64 2.47 11.20
N LEU A 257 -6.35 3.59 11.19
CA LEU A 257 -7.53 3.78 12.02
C LEU A 257 -8.68 2.88 11.54
N THR A 258 -9.34 2.17 12.45
CA THR A 258 -10.62 1.51 12.15
C THR A 258 -11.70 2.54 11.86
N THR A 259 -12.83 2.12 11.32
CA THR A 259 -13.96 2.99 11.00
C THR A 259 -14.39 3.82 12.22
N MET A 260 -14.54 3.17 13.39
CA MET A 260 -14.98 3.87 14.59
C MET A 260 -13.88 4.70 15.23
N SER A 261 -12.65 4.24 15.22
CA SER A 261 -11.52 5.04 15.72
C SER A 261 -11.32 6.30 14.87
N GLY A 262 -11.43 6.19 13.54
CA GLY A 262 -11.37 7.33 12.63
C GLY A 262 -12.49 8.35 12.85
N ARG A 263 -13.72 7.91 13.10
CA ARG A 263 -14.84 8.82 13.44
C ARG A 263 -14.55 9.58 14.73
N ARG A 264 -14.14 8.90 15.80
CA ARG A 264 -13.80 9.52 17.08
C ARG A 264 -12.63 10.51 16.95
N PHE A 265 -11.62 10.12 16.23
CA PHE A 265 -10.44 10.94 15.97
C PHE A 265 -10.79 12.23 15.20
N ARG A 266 -11.51 12.12 14.09
CA ARG A 266 -11.95 13.27 13.28
C ARG A 266 -12.81 14.25 14.07
N GLU A 267 -13.80 13.73 14.81
CA GLU A 267 -14.70 14.56 15.61
C GLU A 267 -13.98 15.26 16.76
N ALA A 268 -12.98 14.62 17.37
CA ALA A 268 -12.19 15.24 18.44
C ALA A 268 -11.38 16.45 17.92
N ILE A 269 -10.72 16.30 16.76
CA ILE A 269 -9.96 17.38 16.13
C ILE A 269 -10.89 18.53 15.71
N LYS A 270 -12.03 18.21 15.08
CA LYS A 270 -13.03 19.21 14.66
C LYS A 270 -13.56 20.01 15.84
N LYS A 271 -13.88 19.34 16.95
CA LYS A 271 -14.32 19.98 18.20
C LYS A 271 -13.24 20.89 18.78
N GLU A 272 -11.98 20.46 18.75
CA GLU A 272 -10.88 21.27 19.27
C GLU A 272 -10.71 22.56 18.45
N PHE A 273 -10.69 22.50 17.13
CA PHE A 273 -10.68 23.70 16.28
C PHE A 273 -11.85 24.64 16.61
N ALA A 274 -13.05 24.09 16.76
CA ALA A 274 -14.25 24.89 17.07
C ALA A 274 -14.18 25.60 18.43
N LEU A 275 -13.55 24.98 19.45
CA LEU A 275 -13.34 25.59 20.78
C LEU A 275 -12.50 26.89 20.69
N TYR A 276 -11.59 26.96 19.74
CA TYR A 276 -10.71 28.12 19.52
C TYR A 276 -11.13 29.01 18.33
N GLY A 277 -12.41 28.94 17.93
CA GLY A 277 -13.01 29.86 16.96
C GLY A 277 -13.02 29.39 15.50
N MET A 278 -12.34 28.29 15.16
CA MET A 278 -12.32 27.71 13.81
C MET A 278 -13.48 26.71 13.65
N LYS A 279 -14.72 27.22 13.51
CA LYS A 279 -15.95 26.42 13.59
C LYS A 279 -16.26 25.60 12.33
N ASP A 280 -15.82 26.05 11.17
CA ASP A 280 -16.20 25.49 9.87
C ASP A 280 -15.12 24.56 9.27
N MET A 281 -14.26 23.99 10.12
CA MET A 281 -13.19 23.11 9.68
C MET A 281 -13.72 21.78 9.15
N THR A 282 -13.32 21.45 7.94
CA THR A 282 -13.44 20.10 7.38
C THR A 282 -12.16 19.33 7.67
N VAL A 283 -12.27 18.27 8.46
CA VAL A 283 -11.12 17.44 8.84
C VAL A 283 -11.11 16.18 7.99
N VAL A 284 -10.05 15.96 7.23
CA VAL A 284 -9.76 14.69 6.54
C VAL A 284 -8.62 13.97 7.23
N ILE A 285 -8.69 12.64 7.22
CA ILE A 285 -7.65 11.77 7.75
C ILE A 285 -6.79 11.32 6.59
N ALA A 286 -5.48 11.58 6.66
CA ALA A 286 -4.48 10.95 5.81
C ALA A 286 -3.83 9.82 6.62
N GLY A 287 -4.32 8.60 6.46
CA GLY A 287 -3.79 7.40 7.10
C GLY A 287 -2.45 6.97 6.51
N LEU A 288 -1.73 6.09 7.19
CA LEU A 288 -0.45 5.51 6.74
C LEU A 288 0.62 6.56 6.39
N SER A 289 0.55 7.73 7.04
CA SER A 289 1.45 8.85 6.76
C SER A 289 2.80 8.67 7.47
N ASN A 290 3.90 8.96 6.75
CA ASN A 290 5.28 8.93 7.23
C ASN A 290 5.74 7.50 7.59
N VAL A 291 5.80 7.16 8.89
CA VAL A 291 6.17 5.82 9.37
C VAL A 291 4.94 4.92 9.54
N TYR A 292 5.10 3.62 9.33
CA TYR A 292 4.01 2.67 9.52
C TYR A 292 4.01 2.08 10.94
N THR A 293 2.89 2.21 11.64
CA THR A 293 2.71 1.75 13.04
C THR A 293 1.57 0.77 13.22
N HIS A 294 1.25 -0.01 12.20
CA HIS A 294 0.13 -0.95 12.21
C HIS A 294 -1.22 -0.27 12.46
N TYR A 295 -2.08 -0.86 13.30
CA TYR A 295 -3.46 -0.46 13.45
C TYR A 295 -3.71 0.42 14.68
N ILE A 296 -4.82 1.16 14.63
CA ILE A 296 -5.31 2.00 15.72
C ILE A 296 -6.78 1.72 15.90
N THR A 297 -7.11 0.89 16.89
CA THR A 297 -8.47 0.52 17.24
C THR A 297 -9.02 1.43 18.35
N THR A 298 -10.34 1.42 18.56
CA THR A 298 -10.94 1.92 19.77
C THR A 298 -10.55 1.02 20.96
N TYR A 299 -10.74 1.53 22.19
CA TYR A 299 -10.52 0.73 23.41
C TYR A 299 -11.39 -0.53 23.42
N GLU A 300 -12.64 -0.41 22.97
CA GLU A 300 -13.63 -1.48 22.95
C GLU A 300 -13.24 -2.57 21.92
N GLU A 301 -12.83 -2.17 20.72
CA GLU A 301 -12.34 -3.09 19.68
C GLU A 301 -11.07 -3.83 20.17
N TYR A 302 -10.20 -3.13 20.92
CA TYR A 302 -9.01 -3.73 21.48
C TYR A 302 -9.31 -4.90 22.43
N GLN A 303 -10.44 -4.85 23.17
CA GLN A 303 -10.83 -5.91 24.08
C GLN A 303 -11.21 -7.22 23.36
N ALA A 304 -11.68 -7.14 22.12
CA ALA A 304 -12.06 -8.30 21.32
C ALA A 304 -10.89 -9.04 20.69
N GLN A 305 -9.71 -8.42 20.61
CA GLN A 305 -8.48 -8.99 20.09
C GLN A 305 -8.63 -9.67 18.71
N ARG A 306 -9.38 -9.04 17.80
CA ARG A 306 -9.32 -9.39 16.38
C ARG A 306 -8.00 -8.90 15.77
N TYR A 307 -7.79 -9.09 14.45
CA TYR A 307 -6.54 -8.76 13.76
C TYR A 307 -6.07 -7.33 14.03
N GLU A 308 -6.97 -6.37 13.90
CA GLU A 308 -6.68 -4.93 14.06
C GLU A 308 -6.26 -4.60 15.51
N ALA A 309 -6.93 -5.22 16.49
CA ALA A 309 -6.59 -5.06 17.89
C ALA A 309 -5.28 -5.74 18.28
N ALA A 310 -5.05 -6.96 17.77
CA ALA A 310 -3.78 -7.68 17.94
C ALA A 310 -2.62 -6.92 17.30
N SER A 311 -2.90 -6.12 16.27
CA SER A 311 -1.96 -5.28 15.53
C SER A 311 -1.89 -3.83 16.04
N THR A 312 -2.68 -3.44 17.04
CA THR A 312 -2.58 -2.11 17.69
C THR A 312 -1.42 -2.12 18.67
N ILE A 313 -0.24 -1.70 18.22
CA ILE A 313 1.04 -2.04 18.87
C ILE A 313 1.31 -1.30 20.19
N TYR A 314 0.78 -0.09 20.36
CA TYR A 314 1.05 0.71 21.58
C TYR A 314 -0.01 0.49 22.69
N GLY A 315 -0.76 -0.61 22.64
CA GLY A 315 -1.69 -1.02 23.70
C GLY A 315 -3.09 -0.42 23.60
N PRO A 316 -3.96 -0.67 24.61
CA PRO A 316 -5.39 -0.36 24.57
C PRO A 316 -5.71 1.14 24.49
N HIS A 317 -4.78 2.01 24.86
CA HIS A 317 -4.99 3.46 24.91
C HIS A 317 -4.36 4.22 23.72
N THR A 318 -3.97 3.50 22.67
CA THR A 318 -3.33 4.07 21.46
C THR A 318 -4.19 5.17 20.83
N LEU A 319 -5.47 4.94 20.59
CA LEU A 319 -6.38 5.96 20.04
C LEU A 319 -6.49 7.19 20.94
N SER A 320 -6.62 6.99 22.25
CA SER A 320 -6.74 8.10 23.20
C SER A 320 -5.47 8.96 23.21
N ALA A 321 -4.30 8.35 23.09
CA ALA A 321 -3.03 9.06 22.95
C ALA A 321 -3.00 9.91 21.67
N TYR A 322 -3.33 9.33 20.54
CA TYR A 322 -3.37 10.09 19.29
C TYR A 322 -4.41 11.21 19.31
N ILE A 323 -5.60 10.98 19.86
CA ILE A 323 -6.61 12.04 20.02
C ILE A 323 -6.06 13.21 20.84
N GLN A 324 -5.42 12.93 21.99
CA GLN A 324 -4.81 13.96 22.82
C GLN A 324 -3.76 14.76 22.05
N LEU A 325 -2.81 14.09 21.42
CA LEU A 325 -1.74 14.73 20.66
C LEU A 325 -2.27 15.59 19.51
N PHE A 326 -3.23 15.09 18.74
CA PHE A 326 -3.78 15.84 17.62
C PHE A 326 -4.68 17.01 18.04
N ARG A 327 -5.32 16.92 19.21
CA ARG A 327 -5.99 18.08 19.81
C ARG A 327 -5.00 19.17 20.18
N ASP A 328 -3.83 18.81 20.73
CA ASP A 328 -2.78 19.79 21.05
C ASP A 328 -2.24 20.46 19.76
N LEU A 329 -2.06 19.72 18.66
CA LEU A 329 -1.70 20.29 17.37
C LEU A 329 -2.78 21.25 16.84
N ALA A 330 -4.08 20.82 16.89
CA ALA A 330 -5.19 21.63 16.43
C ALA A 330 -5.33 22.93 17.23
N LYS A 331 -5.19 22.83 18.56
CA LYS A 331 -5.16 23.99 19.47
C LYS A 331 -4.01 24.94 19.10
N ALA A 332 -2.79 24.43 18.91
CA ALA A 332 -1.62 25.23 18.57
C ALA A 332 -1.82 26.00 17.25
N ILE A 333 -2.39 25.36 16.24
CA ILE A 333 -2.75 26.02 14.96
C ILE A 333 -3.80 27.11 15.23
N ALA A 334 -4.89 26.80 15.92
CA ALA A 334 -6.00 27.72 16.14
C ALA A 334 -5.64 28.91 17.02
N THR A 335 -4.64 28.79 17.91
CA THR A 335 -4.16 29.87 18.80
C THR A 335 -2.87 30.53 18.34
N ASP A 336 -2.36 30.19 17.15
CA ASP A 336 -1.07 30.70 16.61
C ASP A 336 0.11 30.50 17.56
N THR A 337 0.16 29.33 18.20
CA THR A 337 1.20 28.97 19.19
C THR A 337 2.10 27.81 18.74
N VAL A 338 2.06 27.45 17.45
CA VAL A 338 2.87 26.35 16.89
C VAL A 338 4.37 26.56 17.15
N ALA A 339 4.86 27.80 17.08
CA ALA A 339 6.25 28.13 17.35
C ALA A 339 6.70 27.82 18.79
N ASN A 340 5.75 27.67 19.73
CA ASN A 340 6.02 27.36 21.13
C ASN A 340 5.97 25.86 21.43
N MET A 341 5.61 25.04 20.43
CA MET A 341 5.57 23.58 20.59
C MET A 341 6.99 23.00 20.61
N SER A 342 7.19 21.97 21.43
CA SER A 342 8.40 21.15 21.34
C SER A 342 8.41 20.37 20.03
N SER A 343 9.57 20.29 19.35
CA SER A 343 9.75 19.40 18.20
C SER A 343 9.66 17.91 18.56
N GLY A 344 9.80 17.59 19.85
CA GLY A 344 9.90 16.22 20.34
C GLY A 344 11.28 15.59 20.13
N PRO A 345 11.44 14.31 20.47
CA PRO A 345 12.68 13.56 20.30
C PRO A 345 12.90 13.24 18.82
N GLU A 346 14.11 13.42 18.32
CA GLU A 346 14.44 13.02 16.94
C GLU A 346 14.39 11.50 16.79
N PRO A 347 13.77 10.97 15.70
CA PRO A 347 13.77 9.54 15.41
C PRO A 347 15.18 9.07 15.00
N PRO A 348 15.56 7.81 15.27
CA PRO A 348 16.83 7.27 14.84
C PRO A 348 16.89 7.13 13.32
N PHE A 349 18.02 7.49 12.72
CA PHE A 349 18.29 7.32 11.29
C PHE A 349 19.27 6.17 11.04
N PHE A 350 18.82 5.13 10.34
CA PHE A 350 19.61 3.95 10.01
C PHE A 350 20.23 4.05 8.61
N LYS A 351 21.06 5.07 8.37
CA LYS A 351 21.65 5.38 7.04
C LYS A 351 22.46 4.25 6.41
N ASN A 352 23.00 3.32 7.21
CA ASN A 352 23.90 2.26 6.74
C ASN A 352 23.31 0.85 6.86
N LEU A 353 22.06 0.72 7.28
CA LEU A 353 21.39 -0.56 7.47
C LEU A 353 20.47 -0.85 6.27
N ILE A 354 21.07 -1.07 5.12
CA ILE A 354 20.34 -1.72 4.02
C ILE A 354 20.46 -3.23 4.27
N ALA A 355 19.48 -3.79 4.97
CA ALA A 355 19.35 -5.23 5.08
C ALA A 355 18.92 -5.79 3.73
N SER A 356 19.87 -6.18 2.90
CA SER A 356 19.58 -7.03 1.76
C SER A 356 19.46 -8.47 2.27
N LEU A 357 18.23 -8.92 2.50
CA LEU A 357 17.94 -10.32 2.90
C LEU A 357 18.35 -11.32 1.80
N ILE A 358 18.49 -10.87 0.57
CA ILE A 358 18.93 -11.68 -0.56
C ILE A 358 20.11 -10.97 -1.23
N PRO A 359 21.31 -11.58 -1.22
CA PRO A 359 22.46 -10.99 -1.92
C PRO A 359 22.13 -10.75 -3.39
N ASN A 360 22.48 -9.59 -3.93
CA ASN A 360 22.44 -9.35 -5.37
C ASN A 360 23.47 -10.25 -6.05
N ILE A 361 23.00 -11.30 -6.71
CA ILE A 361 23.83 -12.20 -7.51
C ILE A 361 24.03 -11.52 -8.88
N ALA A 362 25.22 -11.65 -9.45
CA ALA A 362 25.47 -11.21 -10.82
C ALA A 362 24.53 -11.95 -11.79
N ASP A 363 23.96 -11.20 -12.74
CA ASP A 363 23.12 -11.79 -13.77
C ASP A 363 23.96 -12.53 -14.81
N ARG A 364 23.37 -13.55 -15.40
CA ARG A 364 23.97 -14.37 -16.46
C ARG A 364 22.97 -14.61 -17.58
N ALA A 365 23.44 -14.54 -18.81
CA ALA A 365 22.68 -15.02 -19.96
C ALA A 365 22.99 -16.52 -20.19
N PRO A 366 22.06 -17.30 -20.76
CA PRO A 366 22.31 -18.66 -21.20
C PRO A 366 23.46 -18.73 -22.23
N ILE A 367 24.12 -19.89 -22.31
CA ILE A 367 25.22 -20.08 -23.27
C ILE A 367 24.73 -19.81 -24.71
N GLY A 368 25.46 -18.96 -25.45
CA GLY A 368 25.11 -18.57 -26.81
C GLY A 368 23.96 -17.58 -26.94
N LYS A 369 23.51 -16.99 -25.82
CA LYS A 369 22.47 -15.96 -25.77
C LYS A 369 22.98 -14.69 -25.12
N HIS A 370 22.32 -13.57 -25.43
CA HIS A 370 22.55 -12.26 -24.83
C HIS A 370 21.32 -11.81 -24.04
N PHE A 371 21.50 -10.88 -23.11
CA PHE A 371 20.37 -10.23 -22.46
C PHE A 371 19.50 -9.53 -23.52
N GLY A 372 18.17 -9.69 -23.42
CA GLY A 372 17.23 -9.19 -24.40
C GLY A 372 16.93 -10.13 -25.58
N ASP A 373 17.70 -11.22 -25.77
CA ASP A 373 17.36 -12.20 -26.81
C ASP A 373 16.00 -12.83 -26.57
N VAL A 374 15.22 -13.01 -27.63
CA VAL A 374 13.91 -13.65 -27.57
C VAL A 374 14.09 -15.16 -27.36
N LEU A 375 13.45 -15.69 -26.34
CA LEU A 375 13.37 -17.13 -26.03
C LEU A 375 12.11 -17.76 -26.61
N GLN A 376 10.98 -17.04 -26.50
CA GLN A 376 9.71 -17.42 -27.09
C GLN A 376 9.17 -16.23 -27.89
N PRO A 377 9.04 -16.32 -29.21
CA PRO A 377 8.48 -15.26 -30.04
C PRO A 377 6.96 -15.18 -29.96
N ALA A 378 6.41 -14.01 -30.30
CA ALA A 378 4.99 -13.86 -30.57
C ALA A 378 4.56 -14.74 -31.77
N LYS A 379 3.29 -15.11 -31.82
CA LYS A 379 2.67 -15.69 -33.04
C LYS A 379 2.65 -14.61 -34.14
N PRO A 380 2.59 -14.99 -35.42
CA PRO A 380 2.52 -14.02 -36.51
C PRO A 380 1.28 -13.13 -36.52
N GLU A 381 0.15 -13.62 -36.00
CA GLU A 381 -1.15 -12.95 -36.02
C GLU A 381 -1.91 -13.18 -34.71
N TYR A 382 -2.65 -12.16 -34.27
CA TYR A 382 -3.55 -12.17 -33.14
C TYR A 382 -4.85 -11.42 -33.46
N ARG A 383 -5.92 -11.76 -32.72
CA ARG A 383 -7.19 -11.03 -32.74
C ARG A 383 -7.34 -10.17 -31.52
N VAL A 384 -8.17 -9.15 -31.64
CA VAL A 384 -8.62 -8.35 -30.47
C VAL A 384 -9.22 -9.30 -29.42
N GLY A 385 -8.89 -9.05 -28.15
CA GLY A 385 -9.26 -9.90 -27.01
C GLY A 385 -8.29 -11.04 -26.71
N GLU A 386 -7.36 -11.36 -27.61
CA GLU A 386 -6.31 -12.36 -27.35
C GLU A 386 -5.15 -11.77 -26.52
N VAL A 387 -4.28 -12.66 -26.05
CA VAL A 387 -3.09 -12.27 -25.25
C VAL A 387 -1.84 -12.60 -26.04
N VAL A 388 -1.02 -11.61 -26.29
CA VAL A 388 0.34 -11.76 -26.81
C VAL A 388 1.26 -12.12 -25.67
N GLU A 389 2.09 -13.13 -25.84
CA GLU A 389 3.12 -13.54 -24.89
C GLU A 389 4.48 -13.57 -25.60
N VAL A 390 5.47 -12.88 -25.02
CA VAL A 390 6.87 -12.92 -25.49
C VAL A 390 7.78 -13.14 -24.30
N ILE A 391 8.74 -14.06 -24.43
CA ILE A 391 9.73 -14.33 -23.38
C ILE A 391 11.11 -13.91 -23.86
N PHE A 392 11.80 -13.15 -23.02
CA PHE A 392 13.15 -12.65 -23.26
C PHE A 392 14.15 -13.23 -22.26
N VAL A 393 15.42 -13.29 -22.63
CA VAL A 393 16.52 -13.45 -21.66
C VAL A 393 16.53 -12.20 -20.77
N GLY A 394 16.23 -12.38 -19.49
CA GLY A 394 16.05 -11.30 -18.53
C GLY A 394 17.25 -11.07 -17.61
N ALA A 395 17.13 -10.02 -16.81
CA ALA A 395 17.99 -9.73 -15.68
C ALA A 395 17.13 -9.29 -14.47
N ASN A 396 17.72 -9.22 -13.28
CA ASN A 396 16.98 -8.87 -12.07
C ASN A 396 16.43 -7.44 -12.17
N PRO A 397 15.10 -7.22 -12.08
CA PRO A 397 14.49 -5.89 -12.19
C PRO A 397 14.98 -4.87 -11.16
N LYS A 398 15.50 -5.32 -10.00
CA LYS A 398 16.13 -4.42 -9.01
C LYS A 398 17.28 -3.59 -9.57
N ASN A 399 17.98 -4.09 -10.60
CA ASN A 399 19.07 -3.34 -11.22
C ASN A 399 18.60 -2.07 -11.90
N SER A 400 17.35 -2.03 -12.38
CA SER A 400 16.76 -0.86 -13.04
C SER A 400 16.45 0.27 -12.07
N ALA A 401 16.27 -0.02 -10.77
CA ALA A 401 16.05 1.00 -9.74
C ALA A 401 17.32 1.83 -9.45
N GLU A 402 18.50 1.24 -9.65
CA GLU A 402 19.81 1.91 -9.46
C GLU A 402 20.21 2.77 -10.66
N ASN A 403 19.65 2.48 -11.85
CA ASN A 403 19.99 3.16 -13.09
C ASN A 403 18.72 3.48 -13.90
N GLN A 404 18.30 4.73 -13.86
CA GLN A 404 17.06 5.23 -14.50
C GLN A 404 17.24 5.54 -15.98
N THR A 405 17.97 4.71 -16.75
CA THR A 405 18.18 4.92 -18.17
C THR A 405 16.87 4.89 -18.98
N HIS A 406 15.94 3.99 -18.59
CA HIS A 406 14.61 3.87 -19.16
C HIS A 406 13.56 4.00 -18.06
N GLN A 407 12.44 4.64 -18.37
CA GLN A 407 11.33 4.88 -17.43
C GLN A 407 10.28 3.75 -17.44
N THR A 408 10.48 2.70 -18.24
CA THR A 408 9.58 1.56 -18.38
C THR A 408 10.35 0.28 -18.60
N PHE A 409 9.79 -0.87 -18.20
CA PHE A 409 10.33 -2.20 -18.50
C PHE A 409 9.93 -2.68 -19.89
N LEU A 410 8.81 -2.19 -20.43
CA LEU A 410 8.31 -2.65 -21.73
C LEU A 410 7.60 -1.54 -22.49
N THR A 411 7.58 -1.67 -23.80
CA THR A 411 6.66 -0.96 -24.69
C THR A 411 5.97 -1.93 -25.63
N VAL A 412 4.71 -1.67 -25.95
CA VAL A 412 4.00 -2.22 -27.10
C VAL A 412 3.93 -1.13 -28.14
N GLU A 413 4.54 -1.37 -29.29
CA GLU A 413 4.69 -0.38 -30.35
C GLU A 413 3.93 -0.82 -31.60
N LYS A 414 3.20 0.12 -32.24
CA LYS A 414 2.52 -0.07 -33.52
C LYS A 414 3.31 0.63 -34.62
N TYR A 415 3.49 -0.04 -35.74
CA TYR A 415 4.06 0.59 -36.94
C TYR A 415 3.04 1.52 -37.59
N GLU A 416 3.44 2.76 -37.84
CA GLU A 416 2.60 3.77 -38.47
C GLU A 416 3.15 4.11 -39.86
N ASP A 417 2.46 3.64 -40.89
CA ASP A 417 2.89 3.79 -42.29
C ASP A 417 3.03 5.26 -42.69
N SER A 418 2.24 6.16 -42.15
CA SER A 418 2.23 7.58 -42.47
C SER A 418 3.55 8.29 -42.16
N VAL A 419 4.24 7.83 -41.13
CA VAL A 419 5.54 8.36 -40.68
C VAL A 419 6.69 7.37 -40.86
N ALA A 420 6.37 6.16 -41.30
CA ALA A 420 7.32 5.03 -41.48
C ALA A 420 8.12 4.74 -40.19
N ASP A 421 7.49 4.80 -39.03
CA ASP A 421 8.12 4.61 -37.72
C ASP A 421 7.19 3.94 -36.72
N TRP A 422 7.77 3.47 -35.61
CA TRP A 422 7.09 2.81 -34.53
C TRP A 422 6.59 3.81 -33.49
N GLN A 423 5.28 3.75 -33.19
CA GLN A 423 4.64 4.57 -32.17
C GLN A 423 4.37 3.73 -30.92
N ILE A 424 4.73 4.25 -29.74
CA ILE A 424 4.46 3.59 -28.45
C ILE A 424 2.96 3.72 -28.16
N MET A 425 2.27 2.57 -28.05
CA MET A 425 0.84 2.51 -27.73
C MET A 425 0.60 2.19 -26.25
N TYR A 426 1.43 1.32 -25.65
CA TYR A 426 1.34 0.89 -24.26
C TYR A 426 2.72 0.78 -23.63
N ASN A 427 2.78 0.95 -22.31
CA ASN A 427 3.96 0.73 -21.48
C ASN A 427 3.61 -0.16 -20.28
N ASP A 428 4.51 -0.37 -19.33
CA ASP A 428 4.28 -1.18 -18.13
C ASP A 428 3.29 -0.56 -17.12
N ALA A 429 2.96 0.73 -17.24
CA ALA A 429 1.90 1.37 -16.48
C ALA A 429 0.49 1.16 -17.08
N SER A 430 0.38 0.59 -18.28
CA SER A 430 -0.88 0.29 -18.94
C SER A 430 -1.55 -0.94 -18.33
N TRP A 431 -2.87 -0.86 -18.10
CA TRP A 431 -3.66 -1.97 -17.54
C TRP A 431 -3.59 -3.26 -18.38
N GLU A 432 -3.41 -3.10 -19.67
CA GLU A 432 -3.37 -4.17 -20.67
C GLU A 432 -2.06 -4.95 -20.69
N THR A 433 -1.01 -4.46 -20.05
CA THR A 433 0.31 -5.10 -20.04
C THR A 433 0.60 -5.78 -18.72
N ARG A 434 1.43 -6.84 -18.78
CA ARG A 434 1.97 -7.53 -17.60
C ARG A 434 3.44 -7.81 -17.84
N PHE A 435 4.27 -7.55 -16.84
CA PHE A 435 5.69 -7.88 -16.83
C PHE A 435 5.97 -8.89 -15.73
N TYR A 436 6.42 -10.07 -16.08
CA TYR A 436 6.73 -11.12 -15.12
C TYR A 436 8.19 -11.56 -15.21
N TRP A 437 8.93 -11.42 -14.12
CA TRP A 437 10.31 -11.86 -14.03
C TRP A 437 10.40 -13.22 -13.35
N HIS A 438 10.98 -14.19 -14.07
CA HIS A 438 11.22 -15.54 -13.58
C HIS A 438 12.69 -15.69 -13.17
N LYS A 439 12.93 -15.85 -11.87
CA LYS A 439 14.24 -16.13 -11.33
C LYS A 439 14.64 -17.57 -11.63
N GLY A 440 15.74 -17.75 -12.35
CA GLY A 440 16.42 -19.02 -12.54
C GLY A 440 17.51 -19.26 -11.51
N ILE A 441 18.32 -20.29 -11.74
CA ILE A 441 19.48 -20.63 -10.90
C ILE A 441 20.74 -19.90 -11.39
N LEU A 442 21.72 -19.68 -10.49
CA LEU A 442 23.06 -19.15 -10.82
C LEU A 442 23.06 -17.81 -11.56
N GLY A 443 22.07 -16.97 -11.34
CA GLY A 443 21.96 -15.66 -11.98
C GLY A 443 21.25 -15.66 -13.34
N LEU A 444 20.78 -16.81 -13.81
CA LEU A 444 19.92 -16.89 -14.99
C LEU A 444 18.53 -16.37 -14.65
N SER A 445 17.88 -15.71 -15.57
CA SER A 445 16.47 -15.33 -15.46
C SER A 445 15.86 -15.06 -16.84
N ASN A 446 14.54 -15.04 -16.91
CA ASN A 446 13.81 -14.58 -18.06
C ASN A 446 12.74 -13.55 -17.67
N ALA A 447 12.34 -12.74 -18.62
CA ALA A 447 11.23 -11.81 -18.51
C ALA A 447 10.13 -12.20 -19.50
N THR A 448 8.93 -12.44 -18.98
CA THR A 448 7.74 -12.71 -19.79
C THR A 448 6.90 -11.45 -19.83
N ILE A 449 6.58 -10.99 -21.04
CA ILE A 449 5.71 -9.84 -21.26
C ILE A 449 4.43 -10.33 -21.87
N TYR A 450 3.31 -9.96 -21.24
CA TYR A 450 1.97 -10.19 -21.74
C TYR A 450 1.36 -8.87 -22.19
N TRP A 451 0.69 -8.87 -23.31
CA TRP A 451 -0.19 -7.80 -23.74
C TRP A 451 -1.58 -8.36 -24.03
N HIS A 452 -2.55 -8.00 -23.20
CA HIS A 452 -3.95 -8.28 -23.39
C HIS A 452 -4.49 -7.27 -24.40
N ILE A 453 -4.75 -7.71 -25.62
CA ILE A 453 -5.18 -6.83 -26.71
C ILE A 453 -6.58 -6.31 -26.40
N PRO A 454 -6.76 -5.00 -26.09
CA PRO A 454 -8.08 -4.47 -25.75
C PRO A 454 -8.96 -4.37 -27.00
N ASP A 455 -10.29 -4.35 -26.80
CA ASP A 455 -11.29 -4.19 -27.87
C ASP A 455 -11.10 -2.86 -28.64
N THR A 456 -10.42 -1.91 -28.07
CA THR A 456 -10.12 -0.61 -28.66
C THR A 456 -8.79 -0.56 -29.44
N ALA A 457 -8.07 -1.69 -29.51
CA ALA A 457 -6.81 -1.74 -30.26
C ALA A 457 -7.04 -1.58 -31.76
N TYR A 458 -6.27 -0.73 -32.40
CA TYR A 458 -6.34 -0.56 -33.83
C TYR A 458 -5.62 -1.72 -34.53
N PRO A 459 -6.18 -2.24 -35.65
CA PRO A 459 -5.51 -3.23 -36.48
C PRO A 459 -4.18 -2.70 -37.00
N GLY A 460 -3.23 -3.60 -37.23
CA GLY A 460 -1.93 -3.25 -37.82
C GLY A 460 -0.77 -4.09 -37.28
N ILE A 461 0.43 -3.68 -37.64
CA ILE A 461 1.66 -4.36 -37.26
C ILE A 461 2.18 -3.83 -35.92
N TYR A 462 2.45 -4.75 -35.01
CA TYR A 462 2.91 -4.45 -33.65
C TYR A 462 4.23 -5.18 -33.35
N ARG A 463 4.96 -4.67 -32.36
CA ARG A 463 6.08 -5.36 -31.72
C ARG A 463 6.11 -5.04 -30.21
N ILE A 464 6.80 -5.87 -29.46
CA ILE A 464 7.07 -5.65 -28.04
C ILE A 464 8.57 -5.41 -27.85
N ARG A 465 8.91 -4.37 -27.08
CA ARG A 465 10.28 -4.13 -26.61
C ARG A 465 10.38 -4.37 -25.10
N TYR A 466 11.51 -4.89 -24.68
CA TYR A 466 11.91 -5.09 -23.29
C TYR A 466 13.13 -4.23 -22.97
N PHE A 467 13.10 -3.51 -21.86
CA PHE A 467 14.20 -2.70 -21.36
C PHE A 467 14.66 -3.26 -20.02
N GLY A 468 15.92 -3.61 -19.90
CA GLY A 468 16.46 -4.20 -18.69
C GLY A 468 17.87 -3.69 -18.37
N HIS A 469 18.31 -4.02 -17.16
CA HIS A 469 19.66 -3.73 -16.68
C HIS A 469 20.25 -5.00 -16.08
N ASN A 470 21.41 -5.43 -16.55
CA ASN A 470 22.12 -6.57 -15.99
C ASN A 470 23.25 -6.12 -15.07
N ARG A 471 23.45 -6.87 -13.99
CA ARG A 471 24.54 -6.67 -13.02
C ARG A 471 25.68 -7.61 -13.36
N LYS A 472 26.80 -7.03 -13.82
CA LYS A 472 28.05 -7.74 -14.07
C LYS A 472 28.96 -7.60 -12.86
N GLN A 473 29.44 -8.73 -12.31
CA GLN A 473 30.39 -8.78 -11.21
C GLN A 473 31.63 -9.52 -11.65
N GLU A 474 32.76 -8.82 -11.72
CA GLU A 474 34.08 -9.42 -11.92
C GLU A 474 34.77 -9.61 -10.57
N LEU A 475 35.65 -10.62 -10.50
CA LEU A 475 36.42 -10.91 -9.27
C LEU A 475 37.23 -9.67 -8.86
N LEU A 476 37.09 -9.24 -7.61
CA LEU A 476 37.81 -8.11 -7.00
C LEU A 476 37.52 -6.73 -7.62
N LYS A 477 36.46 -6.61 -8.44
CA LYS A 477 36.03 -5.32 -8.99
C LYS A 477 34.64 -4.96 -8.46
N PRO A 478 34.27 -3.66 -8.38
CA PRO A 478 32.90 -3.27 -8.13
C PRO A 478 31.95 -3.82 -9.19
N ALA A 479 30.71 -4.13 -8.80
CA ALA A 479 29.69 -4.52 -9.75
C ALA A 479 29.36 -3.35 -10.69
N VAL A 480 29.08 -3.67 -11.96
CA VAL A 480 28.67 -2.70 -12.97
C VAL A 480 27.27 -3.07 -13.46
N ILE A 481 26.39 -2.08 -13.57
CA ILE A 481 25.06 -2.22 -14.12
C ILE A 481 25.07 -1.72 -15.57
N LEU A 482 24.61 -2.55 -16.49
CA LEU A 482 24.61 -2.28 -17.92
C LEU A 482 23.18 -2.40 -18.46
N ALA A 483 22.71 -1.35 -19.16
CA ALA A 483 21.43 -1.37 -19.84
C ALA A 483 21.47 -2.30 -21.07
N PHE A 484 20.35 -2.94 -21.38
CA PHE A 484 20.14 -3.72 -22.59
C PHE A 484 18.68 -3.63 -23.05
N GLU A 485 18.45 -3.97 -24.30
CA GLU A 485 17.12 -4.01 -24.91
C GLU A 485 16.88 -5.37 -25.57
N GLY A 486 15.61 -5.79 -25.60
CA GLY A 486 15.09 -6.89 -26.39
C GLY A 486 13.96 -6.42 -27.29
N ILE A 487 13.87 -6.97 -28.50
CA ILE A 487 12.83 -6.61 -29.47
C ILE A 487 12.23 -7.91 -30.01
N SER A 488 10.89 -8.03 -29.97
CA SER A 488 10.18 -9.15 -30.60
C SER A 488 10.17 -9.04 -32.12
N SER A 489 9.97 -10.16 -32.80
CA SER A 489 9.54 -10.10 -34.21
C SER A 489 8.21 -9.34 -34.30
N PRO A 490 7.96 -8.59 -35.38
CA PRO A 490 6.66 -7.99 -35.65
C PRO A 490 5.58 -9.05 -35.77
N PHE A 491 4.36 -8.70 -35.35
CA PHE A 491 3.15 -9.52 -35.48
C PHE A 491 1.96 -8.64 -35.89
N GLU A 492 0.95 -9.23 -36.50
CA GLU A 492 -0.24 -8.52 -36.95
C GLU A 492 -1.37 -8.64 -35.92
N VAL A 493 -2.06 -7.54 -35.65
CA VAL A 493 -3.34 -7.52 -34.94
C VAL A 493 -4.45 -7.26 -35.95
N VAL A 494 -5.40 -8.19 -36.04
CA VAL A 494 -6.54 -8.10 -36.96
C VAL A 494 -7.84 -7.89 -36.19
N THR A 495 -8.80 -7.22 -36.84
CA THR A 495 -10.20 -7.21 -36.36
C THR A 495 -10.83 -8.56 -36.67
N THR A 496 -11.77 -9.00 -35.80
CA THR A 496 -12.54 -10.24 -35.98
C THR A 496 -13.23 -10.34 -37.32
#